data_19a7aa8f96abd5ea3e9b0469b2e8f9f9
#
_entry.id   19a7aa8f96abd5ea3e9b0469b2e8f9f9
#
_cell.length_a   1.000
_cell.length_b   1.000
_cell.length_c   1.000
_cell.angle_alpha   90.00
_cell.angle_beta   90.00
_cell.angle_gamma   90.00
#
_symmetry.space_group_name_H-M   'P 1'
#
loop_
_entity.id
_entity.type
_entity.pdbx_description
1 polymer ?
#
loop_
_entity_poly.entity_id
_entity_poly.type
_entity_poly.pdbx_seq_one_letter_code
_entity_poly.pdbx_strand_id
1 'polypeptide(L)'
;MNITRENREGQVSVIKVTVGESDYNEAVEKKLREYRRKANMPGFRPGMVPMSIINKTYRKSTIAETAYKMASDAVFEYLDKEKIDYVGDVLPSDEQGAFDFDNNTEHEFVFEVGLAPEIDIELSEKDKLTKYKIKVSDKMREGYRTNFLRRYGRLVDVDEVAADEALTGILDNGEIKVEEGYVGLISMNDEQRKPFIGKKVGDELTVNVNELYPSASQRASVLGVKEKELEAVNPEFKFTIKQIRKFAEPELNEEFFKMVFPDGSVKDEKGLEKYIDEQVAADLARETDYVFTTEIRNFLIEKANPSMPEEFLKKWLYTINEGKFSMEDIEKEFPAFLRMMKWNLVQKKLADRFGIKVEQDEMLEEAKAYAAAQFAQYGMANVGDETLTKYAHSILGNKEEANKILDRLYEKKIVDAVTPLVKVSNKSVTPEELGKIFEAMTK
;
A
#
# COMPACT_ATOMS: atom_id res chain seq x y z
N MET A 1 -38.05 2.36 -25.12
CA MET A 1 -37.46 3.18 -24.02
C MET A 1 -37.19 4.57 -24.53
N ASN A 2 -37.41 5.63 -23.71
CA ASN A 2 -37.07 7.02 -24.00
C ASN A 2 -36.08 7.51 -22.93
N ILE A 3 -35.03 8.24 -23.36
CA ILE A 3 -33.99 8.74 -22.45
C ILE A 3 -33.91 10.26 -22.61
N THR A 4 -33.98 10.97 -21.52
CA THR A 4 -33.77 12.42 -21.44
C THR A 4 -32.68 12.74 -20.44
N ARG A 5 -31.91 13.79 -20.71
CA ARG A 5 -30.80 14.23 -19.86
C ARG A 5 -30.92 15.71 -19.55
N GLU A 6 -30.70 16.06 -18.29
CA GLU A 6 -30.65 17.42 -17.81
C GLU A 6 -29.40 17.66 -16.98
N ASN A 7 -28.61 18.65 -17.34
CA ASN A 7 -27.44 19.03 -16.52
C ASN A 7 -27.87 19.93 -15.38
N ARG A 8 -27.34 19.66 -14.20
CA ARG A 8 -27.55 20.42 -12.98
C ARG A 8 -26.28 21.19 -12.59
N GLU A 9 -26.42 22.12 -11.67
CA GLU A 9 -25.28 22.76 -11.03
C GLU A 9 -24.41 21.72 -10.30
N GLY A 10 -23.12 22.03 -10.09
CA GLY A 10 -22.20 21.10 -9.41
C GLY A 10 -21.74 19.93 -10.25
N GLN A 11 -21.80 20.03 -11.60
CA GLN A 11 -21.34 18.98 -12.54
C GLN A 11 -22.05 17.64 -12.35
N VAL A 12 -23.33 17.68 -12.06
CA VAL A 12 -24.21 16.53 -11.99
C VAL A 12 -25.15 16.52 -13.19
N SER A 13 -25.41 15.35 -13.73
CA SER A 13 -26.43 15.17 -14.76
C SER A 13 -27.51 14.22 -14.25
N VAL A 14 -28.77 14.62 -14.43
CA VAL A 14 -29.93 13.78 -14.16
C VAL A 14 -30.37 13.13 -15.46
N ILE A 15 -30.48 11.82 -15.46
CA ILE A 15 -30.88 11.01 -16.62
C ILE A 15 -32.17 10.31 -16.27
N LYS A 16 -33.22 10.57 -17.04
CA LYS A 16 -34.54 9.94 -16.90
C LYS A 16 -34.73 8.93 -18.01
N VAL A 17 -35.06 7.71 -17.63
CA VAL A 17 -35.32 6.62 -18.53
C VAL A 17 -36.75 6.13 -18.35
N THR A 18 -37.59 6.28 -19.39
CA THR A 18 -38.95 5.74 -19.42
C THR A 18 -38.92 4.37 -20.05
N VAL A 19 -39.34 3.37 -19.29
CA VAL A 19 -39.45 1.99 -19.71
C VAL A 19 -40.93 1.59 -19.83
N GLY A 20 -41.40 1.28 -21.04
CA GLY A 20 -42.76 0.91 -21.30
C GLY A 20 -42.99 -0.62 -21.26
N GLU A 21 -44.26 -1.02 -21.20
CA GLU A 21 -44.63 -2.44 -21.17
C GLU A 21 -44.05 -3.25 -22.34
N SER A 22 -44.04 -2.64 -23.54
CA SER A 22 -43.45 -3.27 -24.72
C SER A 22 -41.96 -3.60 -24.57
N ASP A 23 -41.25 -2.88 -23.70
CA ASP A 23 -39.83 -3.06 -23.50
C ASP A 23 -39.56 -4.26 -22.56
N TYR A 24 -40.30 -4.39 -21.45
CA TYR A 24 -40.00 -5.37 -20.40
C TYR A 24 -40.88 -6.63 -20.41
N ASN A 25 -42.05 -6.63 -21.06
CA ASN A 25 -43.04 -7.71 -20.90
C ASN A 25 -42.50 -9.09 -21.30
N GLU A 26 -41.76 -9.19 -22.39
CA GLU A 26 -41.19 -10.47 -22.84
C GLU A 26 -40.20 -11.03 -21.81
N ALA A 27 -39.32 -10.20 -21.25
CA ALA A 27 -38.37 -10.59 -20.25
C ALA A 27 -39.04 -10.98 -18.92
N VAL A 28 -40.10 -10.25 -18.52
CA VAL A 28 -40.91 -10.56 -17.34
C VAL A 28 -41.61 -11.91 -17.51
N GLU A 29 -42.28 -12.15 -18.63
CA GLU A 29 -42.95 -13.43 -18.89
C GLU A 29 -41.97 -14.61 -18.89
N LYS A 30 -40.75 -14.43 -19.42
CA LYS A 30 -39.69 -15.43 -19.37
C LYS A 30 -39.30 -15.75 -17.94
N LYS A 31 -39.02 -14.73 -17.11
CA LYS A 31 -38.68 -14.90 -15.70
C LYS A 31 -39.81 -15.56 -14.91
N LEU A 32 -41.07 -15.19 -15.13
CA LEU A 32 -42.22 -15.79 -14.47
C LEU A 32 -42.36 -17.28 -14.80
N ARG A 33 -42.08 -17.69 -16.05
CA ARG A 33 -42.03 -19.11 -16.44
C ARG A 33 -40.91 -19.86 -15.74
N GLU A 34 -39.76 -19.23 -15.53
CA GLU A 34 -38.64 -19.80 -14.78
C GLU A 34 -39.00 -19.95 -13.28
N TYR A 35 -39.60 -18.92 -12.66
CA TYR A 35 -40.11 -18.99 -11.29
C TYR A 35 -41.12 -20.13 -11.13
N ARG A 36 -42.06 -20.31 -12.09
CA ARG A 36 -43.00 -21.42 -12.07
C ARG A 36 -42.30 -22.78 -12.02
N ARG A 37 -41.24 -22.97 -12.81
CA ARG A 37 -40.48 -24.24 -12.83
C ARG A 37 -39.80 -24.53 -11.48
N LYS A 38 -39.37 -23.51 -10.78
CA LYS A 38 -38.65 -23.60 -9.48
C LYS A 38 -39.57 -23.51 -8.28
N ALA A 39 -40.82 -23.06 -8.48
CA ALA A 39 -41.76 -22.81 -7.39
C ALA A 39 -42.12 -24.09 -6.64
N ASN A 40 -41.96 -24.07 -5.33
CA ASN A 40 -42.43 -25.08 -4.40
C ASN A 40 -43.45 -24.43 -3.45
N MET A 41 -44.74 -24.66 -3.70
CA MET A 41 -45.82 -24.07 -2.90
C MET A 41 -46.71 -25.18 -2.31
N PRO A 42 -47.17 -25.03 -1.06
CA PRO A 42 -48.07 -26.00 -0.41
C PRO A 42 -49.31 -26.25 -1.28
N GLY A 43 -49.66 -27.50 -1.51
CA GLY A 43 -50.81 -27.92 -2.29
C GLY A 43 -50.49 -28.09 -3.81
N PHE A 44 -49.30 -27.81 -4.27
CA PHE A 44 -48.91 -28.03 -5.68
C PHE A 44 -47.65 -28.86 -5.80
N ARG A 45 -47.60 -29.71 -6.81
CA ARG A 45 -46.36 -30.41 -7.18
C ARG A 45 -45.34 -29.38 -7.69
N PRO A 46 -44.02 -29.49 -7.33
CA PRO A 46 -42.98 -28.60 -7.83
C PRO A 46 -43.05 -28.42 -9.34
N GLY A 47 -43.04 -27.16 -9.80
CA GLY A 47 -43.15 -26.80 -11.22
C GLY A 47 -44.60 -26.84 -11.82
N MET A 48 -45.60 -27.25 -11.06
CA MET A 48 -47.00 -27.33 -11.50
C MET A 48 -47.91 -26.26 -10.89
N VAL A 49 -47.35 -25.24 -10.28
CA VAL A 49 -48.12 -24.10 -9.78
C VAL A 49 -48.81 -23.38 -10.95
N PRO A 50 -50.11 -23.05 -10.86
CA PRO A 50 -50.80 -22.27 -11.90
C PRO A 50 -50.15 -20.90 -12.13
N MET A 51 -50.07 -20.47 -13.41
CA MET A 51 -49.47 -19.16 -13.75
C MET A 51 -50.21 -17.99 -13.10
N SER A 52 -51.52 -18.10 -12.85
CA SER A 52 -52.28 -17.07 -12.15
C SER A 52 -51.76 -16.81 -10.73
N ILE A 53 -51.34 -17.87 -10.02
CA ILE A 53 -50.78 -17.75 -8.67
C ILE A 53 -49.38 -17.16 -8.77
N ILE A 54 -48.54 -17.64 -9.71
CA ILE A 54 -47.21 -17.10 -9.95
C ILE A 54 -47.29 -15.60 -10.28
N ASN A 55 -48.17 -15.22 -11.20
CA ASN A 55 -48.40 -13.81 -11.55
C ASN A 55 -48.81 -12.98 -10.34
N LYS A 56 -49.77 -13.45 -9.55
CA LYS A 56 -50.24 -12.73 -8.35
C LYS A 56 -49.11 -12.54 -7.32
N THR A 57 -48.21 -13.49 -7.23
CA THR A 57 -47.17 -13.48 -6.19
C THR A 57 -45.90 -12.73 -6.63
N TYR A 58 -45.51 -12.90 -7.90
CA TYR A 58 -44.16 -12.47 -8.36
C TYR A 58 -44.18 -11.42 -9.46
N ARG A 59 -45.30 -11.17 -10.18
CA ARG A 59 -45.30 -10.29 -11.36
C ARG A 59 -44.82 -8.88 -11.02
N LYS A 60 -45.33 -8.29 -9.96
CA LYS A 60 -44.99 -6.92 -9.53
C LYS A 60 -43.48 -6.77 -9.27
N SER A 61 -42.91 -7.63 -8.44
CA SER A 61 -41.47 -7.60 -8.14
C SER A 61 -40.62 -7.91 -9.38
N THR A 62 -41.11 -8.82 -10.24
CA THR A 62 -40.41 -9.16 -11.49
C THR A 62 -40.39 -7.98 -12.46
N ILE A 63 -41.52 -7.24 -12.59
CA ILE A 63 -41.57 -6.01 -13.40
C ILE A 63 -40.57 -4.99 -12.83
N ALA A 64 -40.63 -4.70 -11.51
CA ALA A 64 -39.77 -3.74 -10.87
C ALA A 64 -38.25 -4.04 -11.10
N GLU A 65 -37.85 -5.28 -10.84
CA GLU A 65 -36.47 -5.73 -11.04
C GLU A 65 -36.04 -5.67 -12.52
N THR A 66 -36.91 -6.10 -13.42
CA THR A 66 -36.59 -6.17 -14.85
C THR A 66 -36.52 -4.77 -15.48
N ALA A 67 -37.51 -3.91 -15.18
CA ALA A 67 -37.57 -2.56 -15.71
C ALA A 67 -36.40 -1.71 -15.13
N TYR A 68 -36.06 -1.84 -13.84
CA TYR A 68 -34.91 -1.17 -13.24
C TYR A 68 -33.61 -1.59 -13.94
N LYS A 69 -33.39 -2.89 -14.13
CA LYS A 69 -32.20 -3.39 -14.81
C LYS A 69 -32.09 -2.85 -16.22
N MET A 70 -33.19 -2.86 -16.98
CA MET A 70 -33.24 -2.34 -18.37
C MET A 70 -32.96 -0.84 -18.39
N ALA A 71 -33.50 -0.09 -17.43
CA ALA A 71 -33.24 1.35 -17.31
C ALA A 71 -31.77 1.63 -16.98
N SER A 72 -31.19 0.87 -16.03
CA SER A 72 -29.77 0.99 -15.68
C SER A 72 -28.86 0.67 -16.86
N ASP A 73 -29.08 -0.47 -17.53
CA ASP A 73 -28.30 -0.85 -18.71
C ASP A 73 -28.38 0.24 -19.80
N ALA A 74 -29.60 0.79 -20.04
CA ALA A 74 -29.81 1.85 -21.02
C ALA A 74 -29.07 3.18 -20.67
N VAL A 75 -28.90 3.50 -19.39
CA VAL A 75 -28.10 4.67 -18.97
C VAL A 75 -26.65 4.49 -19.35
N PHE A 76 -26.06 3.33 -19.07
CA PHE A 76 -24.65 3.06 -19.41
C PHE A 76 -24.44 3.07 -20.94
N GLU A 77 -25.35 2.45 -21.70
CA GLU A 77 -25.30 2.50 -23.17
C GLU A 77 -25.43 3.93 -23.71
N TYR A 78 -26.27 4.76 -23.10
CA TYR A 78 -26.42 6.17 -23.46
C TYR A 78 -25.15 6.96 -23.18
N LEU A 79 -24.55 6.81 -22.00
CA LEU A 79 -23.32 7.50 -21.62
C LEU A 79 -22.16 7.15 -22.58
N ASP A 80 -22.03 5.86 -22.93
CA ASP A 80 -21.02 5.39 -23.88
C ASP A 80 -21.24 5.93 -25.30
N LYS A 81 -22.47 5.85 -25.79
CA LYS A 81 -22.85 6.32 -27.13
C LYS A 81 -22.62 7.83 -27.30
N GLU A 82 -23.02 8.61 -26.32
CA GLU A 82 -22.86 10.07 -26.30
C GLU A 82 -21.43 10.50 -25.89
N LYS A 83 -20.55 9.53 -25.56
CA LYS A 83 -19.17 9.77 -25.09
C LYS A 83 -19.10 10.72 -23.91
N ILE A 84 -19.99 10.52 -22.94
CA ILE A 84 -20.03 11.31 -21.73
C ILE A 84 -19.09 10.69 -20.71
N ASP A 85 -17.98 11.37 -20.43
CA ASP A 85 -17.08 10.99 -19.34
C ASP A 85 -17.72 11.33 -18.00
N TYR A 86 -17.67 10.38 -17.06
CA TYR A 86 -18.26 10.55 -15.73
C TYR A 86 -17.31 10.04 -14.65
N VAL A 87 -17.56 10.42 -13.39
CA VAL A 87 -16.82 10.03 -12.20
C VAL A 87 -17.73 9.39 -11.18
N GLY A 88 -17.22 8.41 -10.45
CA GLY A 88 -18.04 7.57 -9.57
C GLY A 88 -18.85 6.56 -10.35
N ASP A 89 -20.06 6.30 -9.89
CA ASP A 89 -21.02 5.37 -10.51
C ASP A 89 -22.34 6.09 -10.78
N VAL A 90 -23.22 5.47 -11.57
CA VAL A 90 -24.59 5.94 -11.77
C VAL A 90 -25.41 5.62 -10.51
N LEU A 91 -25.98 6.62 -9.88
CA LEU A 91 -26.81 6.46 -8.68
C LEU A 91 -28.29 6.66 -8.99
N PRO A 92 -29.21 5.98 -8.28
CA PRO A 92 -30.60 6.39 -8.24
C PRO A 92 -30.71 7.82 -7.72
N SER A 93 -31.54 8.65 -8.35
CA SER A 93 -31.76 10.04 -7.92
C SER A 93 -32.71 10.11 -6.72
N ASP A 94 -32.49 11.09 -5.83
CA ASP A 94 -33.43 11.43 -4.77
C ASP A 94 -34.75 12.01 -5.34
N GLU A 95 -34.75 12.48 -6.57
CA GLU A 95 -35.95 12.94 -7.30
C GLU A 95 -36.83 11.76 -7.77
N GLN A 96 -36.43 10.51 -7.54
CA GLN A 96 -37.20 9.36 -7.95
C GLN A 96 -38.61 9.35 -7.33
N GLY A 97 -39.62 9.45 -8.16
CA GLY A 97 -41.02 9.31 -7.74
C GLY A 97 -41.37 7.89 -7.30
N ALA A 98 -42.48 7.77 -6.58
CA ALA A 98 -43.00 6.47 -6.18
C ALA A 98 -43.49 5.67 -7.41
N PHE A 99 -43.15 4.38 -7.44
CA PHE A 99 -43.59 3.48 -8.51
C PHE A 99 -44.97 2.88 -8.23
N ASP A 100 -45.84 2.89 -9.25
CA ASP A 100 -47.09 2.12 -9.22
C ASP A 100 -47.05 1.03 -10.33
N PHE A 101 -46.49 -0.13 -9.97
CA PHE A 101 -46.38 -1.28 -10.89
C PHE A 101 -47.69 -2.07 -11.03
N ASP A 102 -48.76 -1.69 -10.33
CA ASP A 102 -50.08 -2.35 -10.44
C ASP A 102 -50.95 -1.68 -11.46
N ASN A 103 -50.89 -0.34 -11.60
CA ASN A 103 -51.81 0.42 -12.44
C ASN A 103 -51.09 1.07 -13.66
N ASN A 104 -49.78 1.26 -13.59
CA ASN A 104 -49.04 1.89 -14.67
C ASN A 104 -48.29 0.86 -15.51
N THR A 105 -48.27 1.10 -16.82
CA THR A 105 -47.54 0.29 -17.80
C THR A 105 -46.23 0.95 -18.25
N GLU A 106 -46.04 2.21 -17.90
CA GLU A 106 -44.82 2.96 -18.13
C GLU A 106 -44.22 3.40 -16.78
N HIS A 107 -42.89 3.27 -16.66
CA HIS A 107 -42.18 3.57 -15.43
C HIS A 107 -40.98 4.46 -15.76
N GLU A 108 -40.92 5.62 -15.11
CA GLU A 108 -39.77 6.57 -15.21
C GLU A 108 -38.79 6.27 -14.11
N PHE A 109 -37.55 5.94 -14.48
CA PHE A 109 -36.41 5.77 -13.59
C PHE A 109 -35.52 6.99 -13.72
N VAL A 110 -35.13 7.55 -12.57
CA VAL A 110 -34.35 8.77 -12.50
C VAL A 110 -32.99 8.44 -11.89
N PHE A 111 -31.93 8.71 -12.63
CA PHE A 111 -30.55 8.46 -12.21
C PHE A 111 -29.77 9.76 -12.15
N GLU A 112 -28.77 9.79 -11.30
CA GLU A 112 -27.77 10.85 -11.19
C GLU A 112 -26.40 10.32 -11.56
N VAL A 113 -25.62 11.15 -12.24
CA VAL A 113 -24.23 10.85 -12.61
C VAL A 113 -23.38 12.10 -12.46
N GLY A 114 -22.21 11.94 -11.82
CA GLY A 114 -21.20 13.00 -11.72
C GLY A 114 -20.44 13.12 -13.04
N LEU A 115 -20.42 14.28 -13.66
CA LEU A 115 -19.69 14.50 -14.91
C LEU A 115 -18.21 14.69 -14.64
N ALA A 116 -17.38 14.04 -15.45
CA ALA A 116 -15.95 14.28 -15.42
C ALA A 116 -15.64 15.69 -15.97
N PRO A 117 -14.72 16.43 -15.34
CA PRO A 117 -14.31 17.74 -15.83
C PRO A 117 -13.53 17.63 -17.16
N GLU A 118 -13.66 18.62 -18.00
CA GLU A 118 -12.71 18.80 -19.09
C GLU A 118 -11.37 19.24 -18.52
N ILE A 119 -10.30 18.55 -18.93
CA ILE A 119 -8.94 18.84 -18.48
C ILE A 119 -8.14 19.33 -19.68
N ASP A 120 -7.62 20.54 -19.56
CA ASP A 120 -6.62 21.11 -20.47
C ASP A 120 -5.37 21.51 -19.68
N ILE A 121 -4.21 20.98 -20.06
CA ILE A 121 -2.94 21.23 -19.39
C ILE A 121 -1.93 21.69 -20.44
N GLU A 122 -1.62 22.96 -20.46
CA GLU A 122 -0.53 23.52 -21.26
C GLU A 122 0.75 23.59 -20.43
N LEU A 123 1.76 22.85 -20.85
CA LEU A 123 3.09 22.83 -20.23
C LEU A 123 4.07 23.68 -21.02
N SER A 124 4.93 24.41 -20.32
CA SER A 124 5.90 25.31 -20.93
C SER A 124 7.13 25.51 -20.03
N GLU A 125 8.21 26.05 -20.57
CA GLU A 125 9.42 26.43 -19.82
C GLU A 125 9.18 27.53 -18.75
N LYS A 126 7.99 28.16 -18.71
CA LYS A 126 7.59 29.07 -17.62
C LYS A 126 7.27 28.32 -16.34
N ASP A 127 6.89 27.06 -16.47
CA ASP A 127 6.61 26.16 -15.35
C ASP A 127 7.91 25.73 -14.70
N LYS A 128 8.04 25.98 -13.40
CA LYS A 128 9.29 25.74 -12.67
C LYS A 128 9.07 24.64 -11.64
N LEU A 129 9.91 23.62 -11.70
CA LEU A 129 9.97 22.53 -10.75
C LEU A 129 11.35 22.43 -10.11
N THR A 130 11.42 21.87 -8.93
CA THR A 130 12.69 21.70 -8.20
C THR A 130 13.00 20.23 -8.04
N LYS A 131 14.11 19.76 -8.63
CA LYS A 131 14.65 18.42 -8.35
C LYS A 131 15.68 18.52 -7.24
N TYR A 132 15.44 17.81 -6.16
CA TYR A 132 16.33 17.81 -5.00
C TYR A 132 17.46 16.80 -5.18
N LYS A 133 18.63 17.10 -4.60
CA LYS A 133 19.79 16.20 -4.53
C LYS A 133 20.29 16.20 -3.09
N ILE A 134 20.41 15.02 -2.50
CA ILE A 134 20.99 14.91 -1.15
C ILE A 134 22.51 14.89 -1.26
N LYS A 135 23.17 15.67 -0.40
CA LYS A 135 24.62 15.61 -0.25
C LYS A 135 24.99 14.41 0.61
N VAL A 136 25.77 13.50 0.07
CA VAL A 136 26.34 12.39 0.84
C VAL A 136 27.36 12.94 1.84
N SER A 137 27.13 12.70 3.13
CA SER A 137 28.08 13.07 4.20
C SER A 137 28.97 11.88 4.56
N ASP A 138 30.17 12.19 5.13
CA ASP A 138 31.08 11.13 5.60
C ASP A 138 30.43 10.26 6.68
N LYS A 139 29.60 10.85 7.54
CA LYS A 139 28.82 10.12 8.55
C LYS A 139 27.86 9.10 7.92
N MET A 140 27.25 9.44 6.79
CA MET A 140 26.36 8.50 6.05
C MET A 140 27.14 7.34 5.46
N ARG A 141 28.31 7.63 4.86
CA ARG A 141 29.21 6.60 4.32
C ARG A 141 29.64 5.64 5.42
N GLU A 142 30.08 6.18 6.56
CA GLU A 142 30.53 5.39 7.69
C GLU A 142 29.41 4.55 8.32
N GLY A 143 28.21 5.11 8.45
CA GLY A 143 27.03 4.37 8.89
C GLY A 143 26.69 3.24 7.94
N TYR A 144 26.76 3.47 6.64
CA TYR A 144 26.50 2.44 5.63
C TYR A 144 27.57 1.35 5.65
N ARG A 145 28.85 1.73 5.76
CA ARG A 145 29.99 0.80 5.91
C ARG A 145 29.83 -0.08 7.15
N THR A 146 29.56 0.52 8.29
CA THR A 146 29.35 -0.21 9.54
C THR A 146 28.20 -1.21 9.43
N ASN A 147 27.05 -0.79 8.89
CA ASN A 147 25.90 -1.67 8.69
C ASN A 147 26.20 -2.79 7.70
N PHE A 148 26.95 -2.50 6.62
CA PHE A 148 27.37 -3.48 5.65
C PHE A 148 28.30 -4.53 6.28
N LEU A 149 29.35 -4.10 7.00
CA LEU A 149 30.31 -5.01 7.63
C LEU A 149 29.67 -5.84 8.75
N ARG A 150 28.73 -5.28 9.49
CA ARG A 150 27.98 -6.04 10.53
C ARG A 150 27.26 -7.28 9.98
N ARG A 151 26.85 -7.29 8.72
CA ARG A 151 26.18 -8.47 8.11
C ARG A 151 27.12 -9.65 7.92
N TYR A 152 28.43 -9.40 7.85
CA TYR A 152 29.46 -10.41 7.59
C TYR A 152 30.40 -10.62 8.75
N GLY A 153 30.21 -9.90 9.86
CA GLY A 153 30.97 -10.07 11.09
C GLY A 153 30.58 -11.36 11.82
N ARG A 154 31.40 -11.76 12.76
CA ARG A 154 31.20 -12.97 13.57
C ARG A 154 31.42 -12.68 15.04
N LEU A 155 30.79 -13.48 15.89
CA LEU A 155 31.10 -13.49 17.31
C LEU A 155 32.38 -14.29 17.52
N VAL A 156 33.37 -13.68 18.18
CA VAL A 156 34.62 -14.31 18.55
C VAL A 156 34.72 -14.38 20.08
N ASP A 157 35.31 -15.45 20.60
CA ASP A 157 35.55 -15.57 22.01
C ASP A 157 36.68 -14.62 22.46
N VAL A 158 36.49 -14.00 23.61
CA VAL A 158 37.46 -13.12 24.28
C VAL A 158 37.53 -13.48 25.74
N ASP A 159 38.68 -13.16 26.39
CA ASP A 159 38.94 -13.58 27.76
C ASP A 159 38.39 -12.60 28.82
N GLU A 160 38.14 -11.35 28.43
CA GLU A 160 37.74 -10.27 29.33
C GLU A 160 36.71 -9.34 28.69
N VAL A 161 35.81 -8.83 29.53
CA VAL A 161 34.79 -7.87 29.11
C VAL A 161 35.40 -6.48 29.02
N ALA A 162 35.39 -5.86 27.84
CA ALA A 162 35.93 -4.52 27.61
C ALA A 162 34.84 -3.44 27.45
N ALA A 163 33.74 -3.71 26.74
CA ALA A 163 32.75 -2.68 26.43
C ALA A 163 31.32 -3.23 26.20
N ASP A 164 31.09 -3.88 25.06
CA ASP A 164 29.77 -4.20 24.52
C ASP A 164 29.62 -5.69 24.15
N GLU A 165 30.39 -6.54 24.79
CA GLU A 165 30.42 -7.96 24.58
C GLU A 165 29.08 -8.61 24.94
N ALA A 166 28.86 -9.81 24.40
CA ALA A 166 27.78 -10.71 24.75
C ALA A 166 28.30 -11.78 25.70
N LEU A 167 27.65 -11.94 26.82
CA LEU A 167 28.01 -12.91 27.85
C LEU A 167 27.02 -14.04 27.85
N THR A 168 27.51 -15.26 28.02
CA THR A 168 26.67 -16.43 28.30
C THR A 168 27.14 -17.06 29.60
N GLY A 169 26.22 -17.41 30.50
CA GLY A 169 26.59 -17.94 31.80
C GLY A 169 25.42 -18.52 32.57
N ILE A 170 25.68 -18.90 33.80
CA ILE A 170 24.65 -19.45 34.71
C ILE A 170 24.03 -18.31 35.49
N LEU A 171 22.71 -18.19 35.47
CA LEU A 171 21.95 -17.36 36.39
C LEU A 171 21.34 -18.27 37.48
N ASP A 172 21.61 -18.02 38.74
CA ASP A 172 21.17 -18.83 39.87
C ASP A 172 20.76 -17.93 41.05
N ASN A 173 19.52 -18.05 41.52
CA ASN A 173 19.05 -17.36 42.73
C ASN A 173 18.69 -18.34 43.87
N GLY A 174 19.09 -19.60 43.76
CA GLY A 174 18.79 -20.66 44.71
C GLY A 174 17.45 -21.37 44.47
N GLU A 175 16.51 -20.77 43.75
CA GLU A 175 15.21 -21.34 43.39
C GLU A 175 15.12 -21.66 41.89
N ILE A 176 15.64 -20.74 41.09
CA ILE A 176 15.67 -20.86 39.61
C ILE A 176 17.11 -20.86 39.15
N LYS A 177 17.44 -21.82 38.30
CA LYS A 177 18.75 -21.94 37.69
C LYS A 177 18.63 -22.00 36.17
N VAL A 178 19.27 -21.06 35.47
CA VAL A 178 19.35 -20.98 34.03
C VAL A 178 20.80 -21.26 33.62
N GLU A 179 21.03 -22.37 32.93
CA GLU A 179 22.40 -22.81 32.57
C GLU A 179 23.05 -21.98 31.47
N GLU A 180 22.26 -21.37 30.59
CA GLU A 180 22.71 -20.60 29.43
C GLU A 180 22.01 -19.22 29.39
N GLY A 181 22.11 -18.47 30.48
CA GLY A 181 21.60 -17.09 30.53
C GLY A 181 22.44 -16.19 29.62
N TYR A 182 21.79 -15.47 28.71
CA TYR A 182 22.43 -14.55 27.76
C TYR A 182 22.32 -13.11 28.25
N VAL A 183 23.46 -12.42 28.37
CA VAL A 183 23.54 -11.00 28.76
C VAL A 183 24.26 -10.21 27.68
N GLY A 184 23.53 -9.39 26.95
CA GLY A 184 24.05 -8.53 25.85
C GLY A 184 24.36 -7.12 26.35
N LEU A 185 25.62 -6.78 26.51
CA LEU A 185 26.02 -5.46 27.04
C LEU A 185 25.76 -4.32 26.05
N ILE A 186 25.65 -4.62 24.74
CA ILE A 186 25.42 -3.61 23.70
C ILE A 186 24.11 -2.83 23.90
N SER A 187 23.10 -3.44 24.51
CA SER A 187 21.79 -2.82 24.77
C SER A 187 21.72 -2.05 26.09
N MET A 188 22.79 -2.08 26.90
CA MET A 188 22.86 -1.46 28.20
C MET A 188 23.44 -0.07 28.13
N ASN A 189 23.04 0.80 29.05
CA ASN A 189 23.69 2.09 29.27
C ASN A 189 25.03 1.90 30.03
N ASP A 190 25.84 2.96 30.10
CA ASP A 190 27.18 2.88 30.72
C ASP A 190 27.13 2.49 32.20
N GLU A 191 26.10 2.88 32.94
CA GLU A 191 25.95 2.52 34.37
C GLU A 191 25.67 1.03 34.55
N GLN A 192 24.81 0.48 33.71
CA GLN A 192 24.47 -0.94 33.71
C GLN A 192 25.66 -1.83 33.31
N ARG A 193 26.56 -1.35 32.43
CA ARG A 193 27.77 -2.06 31.99
C ARG A 193 28.87 -2.11 33.04
N LYS A 194 29.02 -1.08 33.87
CA LYS A 194 30.08 -0.96 34.84
C LYS A 194 30.38 -2.23 35.65
N PRO A 195 29.41 -2.97 36.21
CA PRO A 195 29.67 -4.19 36.98
C PRO A 195 30.33 -5.31 36.18
N PHE A 196 30.20 -5.29 34.87
CA PHE A 196 30.70 -6.33 33.96
C PHE A 196 32.09 -6.03 33.42
N ILE A 197 32.46 -4.76 33.32
CA ILE A 197 33.76 -4.37 32.74
C ILE A 197 34.92 -4.96 33.55
N GLY A 198 35.90 -5.53 32.85
CA GLY A 198 37.08 -6.20 33.43
C GLY A 198 36.80 -7.60 33.97
N LYS A 199 35.58 -8.12 33.87
CA LYS A 199 35.23 -9.49 34.27
C LYS A 199 35.73 -10.50 33.25
N LYS A 200 36.10 -11.69 33.73
CA LYS A 200 36.63 -12.80 32.93
C LYS A 200 35.74 -14.01 33.00
N VAL A 201 36.02 -14.96 32.14
CA VAL A 201 35.35 -16.28 32.15
C VAL A 201 35.62 -16.92 33.51
N GLY A 202 34.58 -17.39 34.19
CA GLY A 202 34.59 -17.95 35.53
C GLY A 202 34.28 -16.96 36.65
N ASP A 203 34.29 -15.65 36.38
CA ASP A 203 33.90 -14.64 37.38
C ASP A 203 32.40 -14.68 37.69
N GLU A 204 32.08 -14.34 38.92
CA GLU A 204 30.73 -14.27 39.45
C GLU A 204 30.38 -12.82 39.82
N LEU A 205 29.15 -12.44 39.56
CA LEU A 205 28.58 -11.16 39.95
C LEU A 205 27.09 -11.29 40.25
N THR A 206 26.58 -10.45 41.13
CA THR A 206 25.15 -10.34 41.39
C THR A 206 24.52 -9.40 40.38
N VAL A 207 23.42 -9.84 39.75
CA VAL A 207 22.71 -9.08 38.74
C VAL A 207 21.21 -9.08 39.04
N ASN A 208 20.53 -7.97 38.70
CA ASN A 208 19.08 -7.86 38.77
C ASN A 208 18.47 -8.17 37.42
N VAL A 209 17.72 -9.26 37.31
CA VAL A 209 17.12 -9.70 36.05
C VAL A 209 16.05 -8.74 35.52
N ASN A 210 15.48 -7.87 36.36
CA ASN A 210 14.55 -6.84 35.89
C ASN A 210 15.29 -5.72 35.13
N GLU A 211 16.54 -5.46 35.47
CA GLU A 211 17.40 -4.50 34.78
C GLU A 211 18.02 -5.11 33.51
N LEU A 212 18.42 -6.39 33.58
CA LEU A 212 18.99 -7.11 32.46
C LEU A 212 17.97 -7.31 31.30
N TYR A 213 16.71 -7.61 31.67
CA TYR A 213 15.65 -7.91 30.72
C TYR A 213 14.41 -7.05 31.02
N PRO A 214 14.32 -5.83 30.50
CA PRO A 214 13.21 -4.91 30.80
C PRO A 214 11.82 -5.44 30.40
N SER A 215 11.72 -6.28 29.38
CA SER A 215 10.47 -6.88 28.95
C SER A 215 10.06 -8.05 29.84
N ALA A 216 8.82 -8.05 30.36
CA ALA A 216 8.27 -9.14 31.16
C ALA A 216 8.26 -10.48 30.39
N SER A 217 7.88 -10.43 29.10
CA SER A 217 7.88 -11.61 28.23
C SER A 217 9.28 -12.19 28.04
N GLN A 218 10.29 -11.35 27.86
CA GLN A 218 11.68 -11.76 27.74
C GLN A 218 12.20 -12.39 29.06
N ARG A 219 11.90 -11.77 30.22
CA ARG A 219 12.25 -12.32 31.52
C ARG A 219 11.64 -13.70 31.74
N ALA A 220 10.33 -13.83 31.48
CA ALA A 220 9.62 -15.10 31.63
C ALA A 220 10.24 -16.19 30.73
N SER A 221 10.59 -15.85 29.51
CA SER A 221 11.23 -16.77 28.57
C SER A 221 12.62 -17.20 29.04
N VAL A 222 13.45 -16.26 29.49
CA VAL A 222 14.82 -16.56 29.97
C VAL A 222 14.80 -17.38 31.24
N LEU A 223 13.92 -17.07 32.17
CA LEU A 223 13.82 -17.78 33.47
C LEU A 223 13.01 -19.07 33.39
N GLY A 224 12.34 -19.36 32.27
CA GLY A 224 11.54 -20.54 32.07
C GLY A 224 10.25 -20.57 32.93
N VAL A 225 9.70 -19.37 33.29
CA VAL A 225 8.49 -19.20 34.11
C VAL A 225 7.40 -18.50 33.32
N LYS A 226 6.16 -18.49 33.83
CA LYS A 226 5.08 -17.71 33.20
C LYS A 226 5.16 -16.24 33.64
N GLU A 227 4.76 -15.31 32.78
CA GLU A 227 4.79 -13.87 33.09
C GLU A 227 4.11 -13.52 34.44
N LYS A 228 2.98 -14.16 34.74
CA LYS A 228 2.24 -13.96 36.00
C LYS A 228 2.96 -14.49 37.25
N GLU A 229 4.01 -15.28 37.08
CA GLU A 229 4.81 -15.86 38.17
C GLU A 229 6.03 -14.98 38.45
N LEU A 230 6.36 -14.01 37.60
CA LEU A 230 7.53 -13.14 37.72
C LEU A 230 7.51 -12.28 39.00
N GLU A 231 6.33 -11.88 39.51
CA GLU A 231 6.20 -11.07 40.72
C GLU A 231 6.66 -11.82 42.00
N ALA A 232 6.62 -13.15 41.95
CA ALA A 232 7.05 -14.01 43.06
C ALA A 232 8.55 -14.38 42.96
N VAL A 233 9.20 -14.10 41.85
CA VAL A 233 10.61 -14.44 41.62
C VAL A 233 11.51 -13.39 42.27
N ASN A 234 12.47 -13.83 43.12
CA ASN A 234 13.53 -12.96 43.57
C ASN A 234 14.39 -12.49 42.39
N PRO A 235 14.43 -11.18 42.08
CA PRO A 235 15.14 -10.66 40.90
C PRO A 235 16.66 -10.68 40.99
N GLU A 236 17.23 -10.89 42.18
CA GLU A 236 18.66 -10.94 42.42
C GLU A 236 19.20 -12.33 42.08
N PHE A 237 20.03 -12.41 41.04
CA PHE A 237 20.64 -13.63 40.57
C PHE A 237 22.18 -13.53 40.65
N LYS A 238 22.79 -14.62 41.01
CA LYS A 238 24.23 -14.82 40.85
C LYS A 238 24.49 -15.23 39.41
N PHE A 239 25.24 -14.40 38.67
CA PHE A 239 25.62 -14.69 37.30
C PHE A 239 27.08 -15.18 37.25
N THR A 240 27.29 -16.41 36.79
CA THR A 240 28.62 -16.99 36.61
C THR A 240 28.93 -17.00 35.11
N ILE A 241 29.92 -16.25 34.68
CA ILE A 241 30.30 -16.09 33.26
C ILE A 241 30.94 -17.37 32.73
N LYS A 242 30.35 -18.00 31.74
CA LYS A 242 30.88 -19.18 31.02
C LYS A 242 31.59 -18.83 29.71
N GLN A 243 31.13 -17.80 29.04
CA GLN A 243 31.67 -17.39 27.75
C GLN A 243 31.49 -15.88 27.58
N ILE A 244 32.48 -15.24 27.01
CA ILE A 244 32.46 -13.83 26.61
C ILE A 244 32.72 -13.80 25.11
N ARG A 245 31.79 -13.19 24.36
CA ARG A 245 31.91 -13.06 22.90
C ARG A 245 31.81 -11.62 22.49
N LYS A 246 32.76 -11.23 21.65
CA LYS A 246 32.77 -9.90 21.01
C LYS A 246 32.35 -10.04 19.55
N PHE A 247 31.58 -9.07 19.09
CA PHE A 247 31.35 -8.93 17.65
C PHE A 247 32.63 -8.40 17.00
N ALA A 248 33.23 -9.20 16.13
CA ALA A 248 34.37 -8.83 15.32
C ALA A 248 33.92 -8.54 13.90
N GLU A 249 34.31 -7.37 13.39
CA GLU A 249 34.15 -7.07 11.98
C GLU A 249 34.94 -8.07 11.12
N PRO A 250 34.50 -8.35 9.90
CA PRO A 250 35.23 -9.25 9.02
C PRO A 250 36.56 -8.65 8.62
N GLU A 251 37.59 -9.48 8.49
CA GLU A 251 38.85 -9.06 7.87
C GLU A 251 38.61 -8.82 6.38
N LEU A 252 38.95 -7.65 5.88
CA LEU A 252 38.79 -7.26 4.47
C LEU A 252 39.89 -7.86 3.61
N ASN A 253 39.94 -9.21 3.58
CA ASN A 253 40.90 -9.98 2.83
C ASN A 253 40.28 -10.55 1.51
N GLU A 254 41.09 -11.22 0.70
CA GLU A 254 40.67 -11.75 -0.60
C GLU A 254 39.51 -12.78 -0.45
N GLU A 255 39.48 -13.57 0.64
CA GLU A 255 38.43 -14.55 0.89
C GLU A 255 37.09 -13.85 1.18
N PHE A 256 37.11 -12.77 1.97
CA PHE A 256 35.96 -11.94 2.22
C PHE A 256 35.38 -11.38 0.92
N PHE A 257 36.20 -10.77 0.06
CA PHE A 257 35.71 -10.20 -1.18
C PHE A 257 35.18 -11.24 -2.15
N LYS A 258 35.80 -12.42 -2.24
CA LYS A 258 35.28 -13.54 -3.04
C LYS A 258 33.94 -14.09 -2.53
N MET A 259 33.76 -14.13 -1.23
CA MET A 259 32.52 -14.58 -0.61
C MET A 259 31.37 -13.60 -0.83
N VAL A 260 31.65 -12.30 -0.64
CA VAL A 260 30.62 -11.26 -0.68
C VAL A 260 30.32 -10.82 -2.12
N PHE A 261 31.33 -10.80 -2.98
CA PHE A 261 31.25 -10.38 -4.37
C PHE A 261 31.78 -11.49 -5.30
N PRO A 262 31.03 -12.59 -5.46
CA PRO A 262 31.48 -13.73 -6.26
C PRO A 262 31.65 -13.43 -7.75
N ASP A 263 31.03 -12.32 -8.22
CA ASP A 263 31.18 -11.79 -9.57
C ASP A 263 32.48 -11.03 -9.79
N GLY A 264 33.26 -10.81 -8.72
CA GLY A 264 34.53 -10.08 -8.78
C GLY A 264 34.39 -8.58 -8.98
N SER A 265 33.21 -7.99 -8.76
CA SER A 265 32.95 -6.55 -8.88
C SER A 265 33.75 -5.73 -7.85
N VAL A 266 33.97 -6.27 -6.65
CA VAL A 266 34.76 -5.67 -5.59
C VAL A 266 35.87 -6.66 -5.15
N LYS A 267 37.11 -6.19 -5.11
CA LYS A 267 38.30 -7.06 -4.83
C LYS A 267 39.15 -6.60 -3.68
N ASP A 268 38.97 -5.37 -3.25
CA ASP A 268 39.77 -4.70 -2.22
C ASP A 268 38.96 -3.65 -1.47
N GLU A 269 39.50 -3.08 -0.43
CA GLU A 269 38.86 -2.06 0.41
C GLU A 269 38.51 -0.80 -0.39
N LYS A 270 39.34 -0.40 -1.35
CA LYS A 270 39.04 0.75 -2.20
C LYS A 270 37.84 0.51 -3.13
N GLY A 271 37.72 -0.71 -3.63
CA GLY A 271 36.53 -1.15 -4.39
C GLY A 271 35.28 -1.17 -3.51
N LEU A 272 35.42 -1.57 -2.24
CA LEU A 272 34.31 -1.54 -1.27
C LEU A 272 33.84 -0.11 -0.97
N GLU A 273 34.74 0.83 -0.77
CA GLU A 273 34.38 2.25 -0.59
C GLU A 273 33.61 2.80 -1.77
N LYS A 274 34.09 2.51 -2.99
CA LYS A 274 33.38 2.92 -4.21
C LYS A 274 31.98 2.28 -4.29
N TYR A 275 31.87 0.98 -3.98
CA TYR A 275 30.58 0.27 -3.92
C TYR A 275 29.62 0.92 -2.91
N ILE A 276 30.10 1.26 -1.69
CA ILE A 276 29.31 1.93 -0.67
C ILE A 276 28.84 3.31 -1.16
N ASP A 277 29.72 4.10 -1.77
CA ASP A 277 29.35 5.40 -2.35
C ASP A 277 28.26 5.26 -3.42
N GLU A 278 28.36 4.27 -4.29
CA GLU A 278 27.36 3.97 -5.32
C GLU A 278 26.02 3.53 -4.71
N GLN A 279 26.03 2.71 -3.65
CA GLN A 279 24.81 2.27 -2.97
C GLN A 279 24.12 3.43 -2.24
N VAL A 280 24.89 4.23 -1.48
CA VAL A 280 24.37 5.43 -0.79
C VAL A 280 23.77 6.40 -1.82
N ALA A 281 24.48 6.66 -2.92
CA ALA A 281 23.99 7.54 -3.98
C ALA A 281 22.71 7.00 -4.64
N ALA A 282 22.61 5.69 -4.84
CA ALA A 282 21.44 5.06 -5.42
C ALA A 282 20.22 5.11 -4.47
N ASP A 283 20.42 4.89 -3.17
CA ASP A 283 19.36 4.99 -2.16
C ASP A 283 18.83 6.42 -2.06
N LEU A 284 19.74 7.40 -1.98
CA LEU A 284 19.39 8.82 -1.94
C LEU A 284 18.70 9.31 -3.23
N ALA A 285 19.10 8.77 -4.39
CA ALA A 285 18.45 9.08 -5.66
C ALA A 285 16.99 8.61 -5.65
N ARG A 286 16.71 7.42 -5.13
CA ARG A 286 15.33 6.91 -5.01
C ARG A 286 14.46 7.81 -4.14
N GLU A 287 14.97 8.29 -3.00
CA GLU A 287 14.23 9.22 -2.15
C GLU A 287 13.94 10.54 -2.87
N THR A 288 14.95 11.12 -3.52
CA THR A 288 14.78 12.40 -4.24
C THR A 288 13.90 12.27 -5.47
N ASP A 289 13.93 11.14 -6.19
CA ASP A 289 13.07 10.87 -7.33
C ASP A 289 11.61 10.70 -6.89
N TYR A 290 11.36 10.07 -5.73
CA TYR A 290 10.03 9.98 -5.16
C TYR A 290 9.45 11.36 -4.78
N VAL A 291 10.26 12.22 -4.14
CA VAL A 291 9.87 13.62 -3.84
C VAL A 291 9.60 14.39 -5.13
N PHE A 292 10.44 14.24 -6.16
CA PHE A 292 10.26 14.91 -7.44
C PHE A 292 9.00 14.45 -8.17
N THR A 293 8.70 13.16 -8.14
CA THR A 293 7.45 12.60 -8.68
C THR A 293 6.24 13.20 -7.98
N THR A 294 6.30 13.32 -6.65
CA THR A 294 5.22 13.93 -5.86
C THR A 294 5.06 15.43 -6.19
N GLU A 295 6.16 16.15 -6.38
CA GLU A 295 6.12 17.57 -6.79
C GLU A 295 5.46 17.72 -8.17
N ILE A 296 5.86 16.91 -9.15
CA ILE A 296 5.23 16.90 -10.49
C ILE A 296 3.74 16.59 -10.40
N ARG A 297 3.36 15.58 -9.64
CA ARG A 297 1.95 15.20 -9.45
C ARG A 297 1.14 16.38 -8.90
N ASN A 298 1.61 16.99 -7.82
CA ASN A 298 0.94 18.13 -7.20
C ASN A 298 0.83 19.30 -8.16
N PHE A 299 1.94 19.66 -8.81
CA PHE A 299 1.97 20.70 -9.82
C PHE A 299 0.96 20.46 -10.95
N LEU A 300 0.87 19.24 -11.47
CA LEU A 300 -0.05 18.89 -12.55
C LEU A 300 -1.52 18.96 -12.10
N ILE A 301 -1.82 18.50 -10.88
CA ILE A 301 -3.16 18.62 -10.29
C ILE A 301 -3.56 20.09 -10.12
N GLU A 302 -2.67 20.91 -9.56
CA GLU A 302 -2.91 22.34 -9.36
C GLU A 302 -3.07 23.10 -10.68
N LYS A 303 -2.22 22.77 -11.66
CA LYS A 303 -2.29 23.41 -12.98
C LYS A 303 -3.54 23.02 -13.76
N ALA A 304 -3.93 21.77 -13.71
CA ALA A 304 -5.18 21.29 -14.32
C ALA A 304 -6.41 21.82 -13.57
N ASN A 305 -6.28 21.93 -12.26
CA ASN A 305 -7.35 22.35 -11.34
C ASN A 305 -8.74 21.82 -11.73
N PRO A 306 -8.91 20.50 -11.90
CA PRO A 306 -10.17 19.93 -12.35
C PRO A 306 -11.28 20.20 -11.34
N SER A 307 -12.37 20.82 -11.79
CA SER A 307 -13.58 20.97 -10.97
C SER A 307 -14.25 19.61 -10.83
N MET A 308 -14.63 19.23 -9.62
CA MET A 308 -15.18 17.89 -9.33
C MET A 308 -16.60 18.02 -8.75
N PRO A 309 -17.50 17.06 -9.04
CA PRO A 309 -18.83 17.02 -8.42
C PRO A 309 -18.75 16.50 -6.98
N GLU A 310 -18.21 17.31 -6.05
CA GLU A 310 -17.81 16.87 -4.71
C GLU A 310 -18.98 16.31 -3.90
N GLU A 311 -20.15 17.00 -3.91
CA GLU A 311 -21.33 16.53 -3.17
C GLU A 311 -21.87 15.21 -3.73
N PHE A 312 -21.85 15.05 -5.05
CA PHE A 312 -22.20 13.78 -5.69
C PHE A 312 -21.23 12.66 -5.29
N LEU A 313 -19.93 12.94 -5.29
CA LEU A 313 -18.91 11.95 -4.92
C LEU A 313 -19.02 11.54 -3.45
N LYS A 314 -19.35 12.43 -2.54
CA LYS A 314 -19.62 12.08 -1.12
C LYS A 314 -20.85 11.17 -1.01
N LYS A 315 -21.96 11.53 -1.71
CA LYS A 315 -23.17 10.70 -1.78
C LYS A 315 -22.85 9.31 -2.36
N TRP A 316 -22.08 9.29 -3.43
CA TRP A 316 -21.64 8.05 -4.08
C TRP A 316 -20.85 7.16 -3.11
N LEU A 317 -19.83 7.71 -2.43
CA LEU A 317 -19.03 6.97 -1.43
C LEU A 317 -19.91 6.40 -0.31
N TYR A 318 -20.87 7.17 0.19
CA TYR A 318 -21.80 6.70 1.21
C TYR A 318 -22.65 5.53 0.70
N THR A 319 -23.16 5.65 -0.52
CA THR A 319 -24.05 4.67 -1.14
C THR A 319 -23.34 3.35 -1.44
N ILE A 320 -22.15 3.37 -2.05
CA ILE A 320 -21.41 2.14 -2.40
C ILE A 320 -20.90 1.39 -1.17
N ASN A 321 -20.69 2.08 -0.07
CA ASN A 321 -20.29 1.46 1.21
C ASN A 321 -21.48 1.00 2.04
N GLU A 322 -22.70 1.07 1.50
CA GLU A 322 -23.92 0.62 2.20
C GLU A 322 -24.07 1.22 3.61
N GLY A 323 -23.60 2.46 3.81
CA GLY A 323 -23.63 3.15 5.09
C GLY A 323 -22.69 2.60 6.16
N LYS A 324 -21.68 1.78 5.79
CA LYS A 324 -20.64 1.29 6.74
C LYS A 324 -19.78 2.40 7.31
N PHE A 325 -19.64 3.49 6.58
CA PHE A 325 -18.95 4.71 7.01
C PHE A 325 -19.98 5.82 7.21
N SER A 326 -19.83 6.59 8.29
CA SER A 326 -20.65 7.78 8.49
C SER A 326 -20.28 8.88 7.49
N MET A 327 -21.19 9.86 7.27
CA MET A 327 -20.85 11.04 6.47
C MET A 327 -19.69 11.82 7.08
N GLU A 328 -19.54 11.85 8.40
CA GLU A 328 -18.42 12.48 9.10
C GLU A 328 -17.07 11.78 8.77
N ASP A 329 -17.05 10.45 8.73
CA ASP A 329 -15.85 9.69 8.33
C ASP A 329 -15.49 9.98 6.86
N ILE A 330 -16.51 10.03 5.99
CA ILE A 330 -16.33 10.36 4.58
C ILE A 330 -15.76 11.78 4.43
N GLU A 331 -16.34 12.77 5.09
CA GLU A 331 -15.87 14.17 5.02
C GLU A 331 -14.42 14.33 5.48
N LYS A 332 -14.02 13.57 6.51
CA LYS A 332 -12.64 13.60 7.01
C LYS A 332 -11.63 13.08 5.99
N GLU A 333 -11.95 11.98 5.31
CA GLU A 333 -11.06 11.33 4.34
C GLU A 333 -11.23 11.87 2.92
N PHE A 334 -12.29 12.64 2.67
CA PHE A 334 -12.65 13.14 1.35
C PHE A 334 -11.57 13.98 0.65
N PRO A 335 -10.81 14.86 1.32
CA PRO A 335 -9.75 15.62 0.67
C PRO A 335 -8.67 14.72 0.02
N ALA A 336 -8.28 13.66 0.70
CA ALA A 336 -7.31 12.69 0.16
C ALA A 336 -7.90 11.90 -1.02
N PHE A 337 -9.14 11.47 -0.89
CA PHE A 337 -9.87 10.81 -1.96
C PHE A 337 -10.04 11.72 -3.19
N LEU A 338 -10.41 12.97 -3.00
CA LEU A 338 -10.58 13.94 -4.06
C LEU A 338 -9.27 14.20 -4.81
N ARG A 339 -8.15 14.30 -4.07
CA ARG A 339 -6.81 14.46 -4.66
C ARG A 339 -6.42 13.26 -5.52
N MET A 340 -6.72 12.06 -5.05
CA MET A 340 -6.50 10.81 -5.81
C MET A 340 -7.34 10.80 -7.10
N MET A 341 -8.62 11.15 -7.01
CA MET A 341 -9.51 11.21 -8.18
C MET A 341 -9.05 12.25 -9.21
N LYS A 342 -8.64 13.43 -8.74
CA LYS A 342 -8.07 14.49 -9.60
C LYS A 342 -6.81 14.00 -10.30
N TRP A 343 -5.93 13.29 -9.58
CA TRP A 343 -4.73 12.71 -10.18
C TRP A 343 -5.07 11.69 -11.26
N ASN A 344 -5.99 10.75 -10.99
CA ASN A 344 -6.38 9.73 -11.97
C ASN A 344 -6.90 10.34 -13.28
N LEU A 345 -7.67 11.42 -13.20
CA LEU A 345 -8.18 12.12 -14.38
C LEU A 345 -7.04 12.83 -15.15
N VAL A 346 -6.15 13.52 -14.44
CA VAL A 346 -4.97 14.19 -15.02
C VAL A 346 -4.05 13.17 -15.66
N GLN A 347 -3.79 12.06 -14.98
CA GLN A 347 -2.95 10.96 -15.47
C GLN A 347 -3.51 10.36 -16.77
N LYS A 348 -4.81 10.04 -16.79
CA LYS A 348 -5.48 9.52 -18.00
C LYS A 348 -5.34 10.51 -19.16
N LYS A 349 -5.62 11.79 -18.93
CA LYS A 349 -5.55 12.83 -19.97
C LYS A 349 -4.15 13.00 -20.53
N LEU A 350 -3.12 12.98 -19.66
CA LEU A 350 -1.73 13.09 -20.10
C LEU A 350 -1.25 11.83 -20.80
N ALA A 351 -1.66 10.64 -20.32
CA ALA A 351 -1.34 9.39 -20.99
C ALA A 351 -1.90 9.38 -22.43
N ASP A 352 -3.14 9.78 -22.60
CA ASP A 352 -3.77 9.89 -23.93
C ASP A 352 -3.05 10.92 -24.81
N ARG A 353 -2.74 12.11 -24.27
CA ARG A 353 -2.07 13.19 -24.98
C ARG A 353 -0.68 12.80 -25.45
N PHE A 354 0.10 12.11 -24.64
CA PHE A 354 1.47 11.68 -24.96
C PHE A 354 1.53 10.31 -25.62
N GLY A 355 0.40 9.63 -25.81
CA GLY A 355 0.34 8.28 -26.36
C GLY A 355 1.04 7.24 -25.48
N ILE A 356 1.03 7.47 -24.16
CA ILE A 356 1.69 6.59 -23.19
C ILE A 356 0.92 5.29 -23.09
N LYS A 357 1.62 4.17 -23.27
CA LYS A 357 1.12 2.82 -23.06
C LYS A 357 2.08 2.07 -22.17
N VAL A 358 1.55 1.14 -21.40
CA VAL A 358 2.33 0.23 -20.57
C VAL A 358 2.20 -1.16 -21.17
N GLU A 359 3.32 -1.75 -21.55
CA GLU A 359 3.37 -3.08 -22.16
C GLU A 359 3.53 -4.16 -21.07
N GLN A 360 3.16 -5.40 -21.40
CA GLN A 360 3.22 -6.52 -20.44
C GLN A 360 4.63 -6.80 -19.95
N ASP A 361 5.63 -6.65 -20.81
CA ASP A 361 7.03 -6.85 -20.44
C ASP A 361 7.50 -5.81 -19.41
N GLU A 362 7.04 -4.57 -19.53
CA GLU A 362 7.35 -3.51 -18.54
C GLU A 362 6.70 -3.81 -17.18
N MET A 363 5.46 -4.31 -17.19
CA MET A 363 4.79 -4.77 -15.98
C MET A 363 5.56 -5.90 -15.29
N LEU A 364 6.07 -6.86 -16.07
CA LEU A 364 6.85 -7.98 -15.55
C LEU A 364 8.17 -7.51 -14.94
N GLU A 365 8.90 -6.65 -15.62
CA GLU A 365 10.18 -6.13 -15.12
C GLU A 365 10.01 -5.28 -13.86
N GLU A 366 8.98 -4.42 -13.79
CA GLU A 366 8.68 -3.65 -12.58
C GLU A 366 8.25 -4.57 -11.42
N ALA A 367 7.45 -5.62 -11.69
CA ALA A 367 7.07 -6.62 -10.70
C ALA A 367 8.29 -7.41 -10.18
N LYS A 368 9.27 -7.74 -11.05
CA LYS A 368 10.55 -8.37 -10.67
C LYS A 368 11.39 -7.43 -9.79
N ALA A 369 11.47 -6.15 -10.13
CA ALA A 369 12.18 -5.17 -9.33
C ALA A 369 11.54 -5.00 -7.94
N TYR A 370 10.22 -4.98 -7.87
CA TYR A 370 9.48 -4.96 -6.60
C TYR A 370 9.73 -6.23 -5.77
N ALA A 371 9.69 -7.40 -6.40
CA ALA A 371 10.01 -8.68 -5.76
C ALA A 371 11.44 -8.69 -5.20
N ALA A 372 12.41 -8.26 -5.99
CA ALA A 372 13.82 -8.18 -5.57
C ALA A 372 14.00 -7.28 -4.34
N ALA A 373 13.33 -6.12 -4.32
CA ALA A 373 13.35 -5.21 -3.17
C ALA A 373 12.76 -5.85 -1.91
N GLN A 374 11.65 -6.60 -2.04
CA GLN A 374 11.07 -7.34 -0.91
C GLN A 374 12.03 -8.43 -0.39
N PHE A 375 12.61 -9.24 -1.27
CA PHE A 375 13.57 -10.26 -0.86
C PHE A 375 14.79 -9.65 -0.16
N ALA A 376 15.29 -8.51 -0.65
CA ALA A 376 16.40 -7.80 -0.04
C ALA A 376 16.11 -7.33 1.41
N GLN A 377 14.86 -6.93 1.72
CA GLN A 377 14.45 -6.59 3.08
C GLN A 377 14.54 -7.77 4.05
N TYR A 378 14.35 -9.00 3.54
CA TYR A 378 14.51 -10.23 4.32
C TYR A 378 15.94 -10.79 4.28
N GLY A 379 16.92 -10.00 3.82
CA GLY A 379 18.34 -10.41 3.76
C GLY A 379 18.70 -11.32 2.57
N MET A 380 17.77 -11.51 1.63
CA MET A 380 17.97 -12.32 0.42
C MET A 380 18.26 -11.43 -0.79
N ALA A 381 19.44 -10.81 -0.82
CA ALA A 381 19.82 -9.86 -1.88
C ALA A 381 20.09 -10.51 -3.25
N ASN A 382 20.48 -11.80 -3.27
CA ASN A 382 20.89 -12.52 -4.48
C ASN A 382 19.88 -13.62 -4.85
N VAL A 383 18.65 -13.22 -5.20
CA VAL A 383 17.62 -14.15 -5.68
C VAL A 383 17.76 -14.32 -7.19
N GLY A 384 17.82 -15.57 -7.67
CA GLY A 384 17.93 -15.85 -9.09
C GLY A 384 16.72 -15.39 -9.90
N ASP A 385 16.94 -14.99 -11.15
CA ASP A 385 15.93 -14.41 -12.05
C ASP A 385 14.70 -15.31 -12.23
N GLU A 386 14.86 -16.63 -12.26
CA GLU A 386 13.73 -17.57 -12.36
C GLU A 386 12.78 -17.46 -11.16
N THR A 387 13.32 -17.31 -9.95
CA THR A 387 12.53 -17.14 -8.72
C THR A 387 11.83 -15.77 -8.69
N LEU A 388 12.55 -14.73 -9.08
CA LEU A 388 11.97 -13.37 -9.23
C LEU A 388 10.83 -13.37 -10.24
N THR A 389 11.01 -14.01 -11.39
CA THR A 389 9.97 -14.11 -12.41
C THR A 389 8.74 -14.85 -11.92
N LYS A 390 8.89 -15.98 -11.22
CA LYS A 390 7.76 -16.71 -10.63
C LYS A 390 7.00 -15.87 -9.62
N TYR A 391 7.71 -15.14 -8.77
CA TYR A 391 7.10 -14.27 -7.76
C TYR A 391 6.42 -13.07 -8.42
N ALA A 392 7.03 -12.46 -9.44
CA ALA A 392 6.43 -11.39 -10.23
C ALA A 392 5.11 -11.80 -10.89
N HIS A 393 5.04 -13.00 -11.47
CA HIS A 393 3.77 -13.52 -12.00
C HIS A 393 2.70 -13.71 -10.91
N SER A 394 3.08 -14.10 -9.70
CA SER A 394 2.15 -14.20 -8.57
C SER A 394 1.61 -12.83 -8.16
N ILE A 395 2.47 -11.79 -8.14
CA ILE A 395 2.07 -10.40 -7.87
C ILE A 395 1.09 -9.90 -8.94
N LEU A 396 1.43 -10.09 -10.22
CA LEU A 396 0.59 -9.67 -11.35
C LEU A 396 -0.71 -10.46 -11.47
N GLY A 397 -0.79 -11.67 -10.89
CA GLY A 397 -2.01 -12.44 -10.76
C GLY A 397 -3.01 -11.86 -9.75
N ASN A 398 -2.56 -11.04 -8.82
CA ASN A 398 -3.42 -10.27 -7.93
C ASN A 398 -3.79 -8.94 -8.60
N LYS A 399 -5.08 -8.73 -8.85
CA LYS A 399 -5.59 -7.54 -9.55
C LYS A 399 -5.20 -6.22 -8.87
N GLU A 400 -5.24 -6.18 -7.54
CA GLU A 400 -4.92 -4.97 -6.78
C GLU A 400 -3.43 -4.62 -6.89
N GLU A 401 -2.55 -5.62 -6.75
CA GLU A 401 -1.11 -5.42 -6.88
C GLU A 401 -0.71 -5.09 -8.33
N ALA A 402 -1.32 -5.74 -9.30
CA ALA A 402 -1.12 -5.43 -10.71
C ALA A 402 -1.51 -3.99 -11.05
N ASN A 403 -2.64 -3.50 -10.53
CA ASN A 403 -3.06 -2.11 -10.71
C ASN A 403 -2.06 -1.12 -10.07
N LYS A 404 -1.54 -1.41 -8.87
CA LYS A 404 -0.52 -0.56 -8.23
C LYS A 404 0.76 -0.45 -9.07
N ILE A 405 1.19 -1.55 -9.69
CA ILE A 405 2.36 -1.57 -10.58
C ILE A 405 2.05 -0.77 -11.84
N LEU A 406 0.87 -0.96 -12.43
CA LEU A 406 0.42 -0.24 -13.61
C LEU A 406 0.39 1.27 -13.37
N ASP A 407 -0.20 1.71 -12.27
CA ASP A 407 -0.30 3.12 -11.88
C ASP A 407 1.09 3.74 -11.71
N ARG A 408 2.02 3.02 -11.06
CA ARG A 408 3.41 3.45 -10.90
C ARG A 408 4.13 3.61 -12.25
N LEU A 409 3.93 2.70 -13.17
CA LEU A 409 4.52 2.78 -14.51
C LEU A 409 3.95 3.95 -15.32
N TYR A 410 2.64 4.17 -15.26
CA TYR A 410 2.04 5.36 -15.87
C TYR A 410 2.59 6.64 -15.28
N GLU A 411 2.66 6.73 -13.95
CA GLU A 411 3.21 7.91 -13.27
C GLU A 411 4.66 8.18 -13.68
N LYS A 412 5.51 7.14 -13.70
CA LYS A 412 6.91 7.26 -14.14
C LYS A 412 7.01 7.77 -15.58
N LYS A 413 6.25 7.18 -16.50
CA LYS A 413 6.24 7.61 -17.92
C LYS A 413 5.73 9.03 -18.09
N ILE A 414 4.77 9.47 -17.29
CA ILE A 414 4.27 10.85 -17.30
C ILE A 414 5.36 11.80 -16.79
N VAL A 415 6.04 11.46 -15.69
CA VAL A 415 7.16 12.24 -15.17
C VAL A 415 8.24 12.40 -16.22
N ASP A 416 8.60 11.31 -16.92
CA ASP A 416 9.60 11.32 -17.99
C ASP A 416 9.16 12.19 -19.19
N ALA A 417 7.88 12.16 -19.55
CA ALA A 417 7.32 12.95 -20.65
C ALA A 417 7.17 14.43 -20.30
N VAL A 418 6.84 14.76 -19.05
CA VAL A 418 6.61 16.15 -18.58
C VAL A 418 7.92 16.88 -18.29
N THR A 419 8.90 16.18 -17.70
CA THR A 419 10.19 16.77 -17.28
C THR A 419 10.89 17.63 -18.35
N PRO A 420 10.98 17.21 -19.61
CA PRO A 420 11.62 18.02 -20.67
C PRO A 420 10.80 19.23 -21.11
N LEU A 421 9.52 19.32 -20.78
CA LEU A 421 8.60 20.39 -21.18
C LEU A 421 8.56 21.56 -20.18
N VAL A 422 9.18 21.39 -19.02
CA VAL A 422 9.17 22.36 -17.92
C VAL A 422 10.59 22.74 -17.51
N LYS A 423 10.74 23.84 -16.79
CA LYS A 423 12.06 24.26 -16.30
C LYS A 423 12.37 23.59 -14.97
N VAL A 424 13.27 22.60 -14.97
CA VAL A 424 13.74 21.93 -13.75
C VAL A 424 15.00 22.58 -13.20
N SER A 425 14.96 22.98 -11.93
CA SER A 425 16.13 23.48 -11.18
C SER A 425 16.59 22.45 -10.16
N ASN A 426 17.91 22.26 -10.03
CA ASN A 426 18.46 21.35 -9.02
C ASN A 426 18.79 22.12 -7.73
N LYS A 427 18.37 21.58 -6.57
CA LYS A 427 18.67 22.14 -5.25
C LYS A 427 19.27 21.06 -4.36
N SER A 428 20.45 21.35 -3.77
CA SER A 428 21.06 20.44 -2.79
C SER A 428 20.48 20.66 -1.41
N VAL A 429 20.11 19.58 -0.75
CA VAL A 429 19.48 19.56 0.59
C VAL A 429 20.11 18.48 1.47
N THR A 430 19.88 18.55 2.79
CA THR A 430 20.14 17.46 3.71
C THR A 430 18.96 16.49 3.75
N PRO A 431 19.12 15.26 4.29
CA PRO A 431 18.00 14.33 4.49
C PRO A 431 16.86 14.91 5.33
N GLU A 432 17.20 15.65 6.39
CA GLU A 432 16.22 16.28 7.29
C GLU A 432 15.43 17.39 6.58
N GLU A 433 16.11 18.17 5.71
CA GLU A 433 15.46 19.20 4.89
C GLU A 433 14.52 18.55 3.87
N LEU A 434 14.95 17.44 3.23
CA LEU A 434 14.11 16.70 2.27
C LEU A 434 12.86 16.15 2.95
N GLY A 435 12.99 15.56 4.14
CA GLY A 435 11.87 15.06 4.93
C GLY A 435 10.83 16.15 5.22
N LYS A 436 11.26 17.35 5.63
CA LYS A 436 10.37 18.50 5.87
C LYS A 436 9.66 18.98 4.59
N ILE A 437 10.39 18.98 3.46
CA ILE A 437 9.83 19.32 2.16
C ILE A 437 8.74 18.32 1.78
N PHE A 438 9.02 17.02 1.92
CA PHE A 438 8.06 15.97 1.62
C PHE A 438 6.81 16.03 2.51
N GLU A 439 6.96 16.24 3.81
CA GLU A 439 5.84 16.44 4.74
C GLU A 439 4.96 17.64 4.34
N ALA A 440 5.57 18.72 3.86
CA ALA A 440 4.82 19.89 3.40
C ALA A 440 4.05 19.63 2.09
N MET A 441 4.54 18.73 1.22
CA MET A 441 3.90 18.37 -0.04
C MET A 441 2.73 17.38 0.13
N THR A 442 2.69 16.66 1.24
CA THR A 442 1.70 15.61 1.50
C THR A 442 0.56 16.04 2.43
N LYS A 443 0.68 17.19 3.05
CA LYS A 443 -0.38 17.89 3.81
C LYS A 443 -1.33 18.62 2.88
#